data_b8ca9461cddaaabb59b91d43cb133a06
#
_entry.id   b8ca9461cddaaabb59b91d43cb133a06
#
_cell.length_a   1.000
_cell.length_b   1.000
_cell.length_c   1.000
_cell.angle_alpha   90.00
_cell.angle_beta   90.00
_cell.angle_gamma   90.00
#
_symmetry.space_group_name_H-M   'P 1'
#
loop_
_entity.id
_entity.type
_entity.pdbx_description
1 polymer ?
#
loop_
_entity_poly.entity_id
_entity_poly.type
_entity_poly.pdbx_seq_one_letter_code
_entity_poly.pdbx_strand_id
1 'polypeptide(L)'
;MIYMEPLCQILGITVNELLAGEMIPILGLMGLIDRSRLELVKQLEFEQLRMRIYKLYDIEIETMEPFENGAGGLTYLVKADGKRFVVKYPSENEMNNPDVKIRVCKELLDKGIPACRFIPNKQGKMISADEDGRRFTVQHFYEGITYDYNEAPIHLQAQSAASLAKIHEAMKDIENIPVGIGADFFTYRKPENMRDAYADTLQQAIEKNDTDIVRNIRSNMRIVDAMPDYKFDIERFSCGNTHGDYMISQLIWQDEKISGIIDWTCVCKHPYIWEIVRSYVFMAPETGQGEINTESLIDYISEYMKYGSLNPYDIENAGKLFFYFLAVCNFYEQYYASISKNRSIYLQQANMASQLLVWFEKHIEELNDKLRELSMQITYQRKMANYYDSQGRLTQYPTKRPMRVMALTKIADCFELDRKYTEKEVNAIIKQNIAFSDIELVRREMFQLKLLGRLRDGSAYWREQ
;
A
#
# COMPACT_ATOMS: atom_id res chain seq x y z
N MET A 1 30.96 -16.70 20.58
CA MET A 1 31.46 -17.89 21.35
C MET A 1 30.83 -18.02 22.75
N ILE A 2 30.54 -16.95 23.49
CA ILE A 2 30.04 -17.01 24.90
C ILE A 2 28.65 -17.70 25.04
N TYR A 3 27.84 -17.79 23.98
CA TYR A 3 26.51 -18.41 24.03
C TYR A 3 26.38 -19.77 23.35
N MET A 4 27.43 -20.22 22.68
CA MET A 4 27.40 -21.53 22.03
C MET A 4 27.55 -22.68 23.05
N GLU A 5 28.35 -22.50 24.09
CA GLU A 5 28.53 -23.51 25.13
C GLU A 5 27.24 -23.80 25.93
N PRO A 6 26.49 -22.80 26.43
CA PRO A 6 25.21 -23.09 27.07
C PRO A 6 24.20 -23.77 26.14
N LEU A 7 24.14 -23.34 24.88
CA LEU A 7 23.26 -23.95 23.87
C LEU A 7 23.68 -25.42 23.61
N CYS A 8 24.97 -25.66 23.47
CA CYS A 8 25.51 -27.00 23.28
C CYS A 8 25.25 -27.91 24.48
N GLN A 9 25.36 -27.38 25.71
CA GLN A 9 25.03 -28.13 26.94
C GLN A 9 23.56 -28.48 27.02
N ILE A 10 22.65 -27.53 26.64
CA ILE A 10 21.21 -27.77 26.58
C ILE A 10 20.85 -28.81 25.52
N LEU A 11 21.53 -28.77 24.37
CA LEU A 11 21.28 -29.68 23.26
C LEU A 11 22.01 -31.04 23.41
N GLY A 12 22.94 -31.17 24.36
CA GLY A 12 23.75 -32.37 24.57
C GLY A 12 24.73 -32.63 23.43
N ILE A 13 25.17 -31.60 22.72
CA ILE A 13 26.14 -31.65 21.61
C ILE A 13 27.36 -30.79 21.94
N THR A 14 28.46 -31.01 21.25
CA THR A 14 29.67 -30.19 21.39
C THR A 14 29.63 -28.95 20.48
N VAL A 15 30.41 -27.92 20.84
CA VAL A 15 30.59 -26.72 19.99
C VAL A 15 31.14 -27.11 18.60
N ASN A 16 31.99 -28.14 18.54
CA ASN A 16 32.55 -28.63 17.28
C ASN A 16 31.48 -29.29 16.39
N GLU A 17 30.53 -30.02 16.94
CA GLU A 17 29.41 -30.61 16.19
C GLU A 17 28.45 -29.51 15.69
N LEU A 18 28.25 -28.43 16.47
CA LEU A 18 27.47 -27.28 16.05
C LEU A 18 28.18 -26.49 14.93
N LEU A 19 29.52 -26.40 14.97
CA LEU A 19 30.33 -25.65 13.99
C LEU A 19 30.75 -26.48 12.77
N ALA A 20 30.74 -27.82 12.85
CA ALA A 20 31.15 -28.69 11.77
C ALA A 20 30.27 -28.66 10.52
N GLY A 21 29.16 -27.88 10.56
CA GLY A 21 28.32 -27.69 9.38
C GLY A 21 27.60 -28.95 8.90
N GLU A 22 27.66 -30.04 9.63
CA GLU A 22 26.72 -31.14 9.46
C GLU A 22 25.36 -30.58 9.89
N MET A 23 24.65 -29.97 8.93
CA MET A 23 23.27 -29.63 9.10
C MET A 23 22.49 -30.89 9.43
N ILE A 24 22.40 -31.20 10.71
CA ILE A 24 21.26 -31.99 11.18
C ILE A 24 20.07 -31.18 10.76
N PRO A 25 19.18 -31.68 9.88
CA PRO A 25 18.02 -30.95 9.47
C PRO A 25 17.33 -30.39 10.72
N ILE A 26 16.95 -29.09 10.71
CA ILE A 26 16.27 -28.45 11.85
C ILE A 26 15.09 -29.28 12.35
N LEU A 27 14.43 -30.04 11.48
CA LEU A 27 13.45 -31.08 11.82
C LEU A 27 14.01 -32.24 12.68
N GLY A 28 15.27 -32.61 12.52
CA GLY A 28 15.93 -33.62 13.37
C GLY A 28 16.28 -33.06 14.74
N LEU A 29 16.70 -31.79 14.82
CA LEU A 29 16.96 -31.09 16.08
C LEU A 29 15.66 -30.83 16.88
N MET A 30 14.55 -30.49 16.21
CA MET A 30 13.25 -30.35 16.87
C MET A 30 12.71 -31.66 17.45
N GLY A 31 13.05 -32.80 16.86
CA GLY A 31 12.68 -34.11 17.41
C GLY A 31 13.54 -34.57 18.60
N LEU A 32 14.73 -33.96 18.80
CA LEU A 32 15.64 -34.25 19.89
C LEU A 32 15.49 -33.31 21.09
N ILE A 33 14.81 -32.14 20.91
CA ILE A 33 14.56 -31.22 22.00
C ILE A 33 13.30 -31.69 22.75
N ASP A 34 13.49 -32.22 23.93
CA ASP A 34 12.40 -32.46 24.89
C ASP A 34 11.62 -31.16 25.12
N ARG A 35 10.29 -31.25 25.20
CA ARG A 35 9.36 -30.12 25.44
C ARG A 35 9.80 -29.24 26.62
N SER A 36 10.34 -29.90 27.66
CA SER A 36 10.90 -29.24 28.86
C SER A 36 12.11 -28.36 28.55
N ARG A 37 12.96 -28.75 27.60
CA ARG A 37 14.12 -27.94 27.19
C ARG A 37 13.71 -26.73 26.33
N LEU A 38 12.71 -26.89 25.50
CA LEU A 38 12.17 -25.77 24.70
C LEU A 38 11.55 -24.69 25.62
N GLU A 39 10.82 -25.09 26.64
CA GLU A 39 10.26 -24.17 27.64
C GLU A 39 11.36 -23.49 28.44
N LEU A 40 12.44 -24.18 28.78
CA LEU A 40 13.58 -23.59 29.48
C LEU A 40 14.29 -22.52 28.60
N VAL A 41 14.48 -22.78 27.30
CA VAL A 41 15.07 -21.80 26.38
C VAL A 41 14.18 -20.54 26.28
N LYS A 42 12.88 -20.71 26.12
CA LYS A 42 11.93 -19.57 26.11
C LYS A 42 11.96 -18.77 27.41
N GLN A 43 12.07 -19.45 28.54
CA GLN A 43 12.15 -18.81 29.84
C GLN A 43 13.45 -18.01 30.00
N LEU A 44 14.59 -18.54 29.52
CA LEU A 44 15.87 -17.83 29.52
C LEU A 44 15.85 -16.60 28.62
N GLU A 45 15.28 -16.70 27.40
CA GLU A 45 15.11 -15.57 26.51
C GLU A 45 14.23 -14.48 27.15
N PHE A 46 13.14 -14.88 27.79
CA PHE A 46 12.26 -13.96 28.53
C PHE A 46 13.01 -13.22 29.63
N GLU A 47 13.73 -13.91 30.51
CA GLU A 47 14.47 -13.28 31.61
C GLU A 47 15.58 -12.35 31.11
N GLN A 48 16.28 -12.71 30.03
CA GLN A 48 17.29 -11.84 29.42
C GLN A 48 16.66 -10.57 28.86
N LEU A 49 15.54 -10.69 28.13
CA LEU A 49 14.84 -9.51 27.59
C LEU A 49 14.28 -8.66 28.74
N ARG A 50 13.68 -9.27 29.75
CA ARG A 50 13.14 -8.60 30.94
C ARG A 50 14.20 -7.74 31.63
N MET A 51 15.35 -8.31 31.94
CA MET A 51 16.47 -7.59 32.59
C MET A 51 16.98 -6.45 31.71
N ARG A 52 17.11 -6.67 30.41
CA ARG A 52 17.58 -5.68 29.43
C ARG A 52 16.62 -4.49 29.33
N ILE A 53 15.32 -4.75 29.16
CA ILE A 53 14.31 -3.69 29.05
C ILE A 53 14.21 -2.90 30.35
N TYR A 54 14.23 -3.58 31.51
CA TYR A 54 14.28 -2.88 32.80
C TYR A 54 15.50 -1.98 32.92
N LYS A 55 16.70 -2.50 32.62
CA LYS A 55 17.96 -1.75 32.68
C LYS A 55 17.96 -0.52 31.80
N LEU A 56 17.45 -0.63 30.57
CA LEU A 56 17.56 0.42 29.57
C LEU A 56 16.35 1.37 29.55
N TYR A 57 15.15 0.92 29.90
CA TYR A 57 13.91 1.68 29.75
C TYR A 57 13.17 1.93 31.07
N ASP A 58 13.56 1.25 32.18
CA ASP A 58 12.83 1.26 33.45
C ASP A 58 11.41 0.68 33.33
N ILE A 59 11.24 -0.28 32.45
CA ILE A 59 9.99 -0.99 32.20
C ILE A 59 10.13 -2.41 32.73
N GLU A 60 9.28 -2.79 33.69
CA GLU A 60 9.26 -4.13 34.24
C GLU A 60 8.28 -5.01 33.45
N ILE A 61 8.83 -5.94 32.63
CA ILE A 61 8.02 -6.84 31.79
C ILE A 61 7.35 -7.91 32.67
N GLU A 62 6.02 -8.03 32.54
CA GLU A 62 5.20 -9.05 33.17
C GLU A 62 5.09 -10.31 32.30
N THR A 63 4.84 -10.10 30.98
CA THR A 63 4.73 -11.20 29.99
C THR A 63 5.38 -10.81 28.67
N MET A 64 5.81 -11.84 27.93
CA MET A 64 6.39 -11.70 26.59
C MET A 64 5.84 -12.81 25.68
N GLU A 65 5.41 -12.43 24.50
CA GLU A 65 4.94 -13.33 23.46
C GLU A 65 5.59 -12.96 22.12
N PRO A 66 6.18 -13.92 21.38
CA PRO A 66 6.68 -13.61 20.05
C PRO A 66 5.52 -13.39 19.08
N PHE A 67 5.65 -12.42 18.19
CA PHE A 67 4.76 -12.32 17.04
C PHE A 67 5.13 -13.39 16.01
N GLU A 68 4.17 -14.24 15.66
CA GLU A 68 4.40 -15.35 14.72
C GLU A 68 4.45 -14.89 13.25
N ASN A 69 3.84 -13.75 12.91
CA ASN A 69 3.55 -13.31 11.53
C ASN A 69 4.42 -12.12 11.05
N GLY A 70 5.68 -12.04 11.38
CA GLY A 70 6.58 -10.98 10.87
C GLY A 70 7.55 -11.52 9.81
N ALA A 71 7.57 -10.97 8.59
CA ALA A 71 8.56 -11.32 7.57
C ALA A 71 9.96 -10.73 7.87
N GLY A 72 10.05 -9.74 8.75
CA GLY A 72 11.27 -9.10 9.24
C GLY A 72 11.88 -9.80 10.46
N GLY A 73 12.71 -9.09 11.20
CA GLY A 73 13.41 -9.58 12.40
C GLY A 73 12.49 -10.09 13.52
N LEU A 74 13.09 -10.41 14.67
CA LEU A 74 12.34 -10.90 15.82
C LEU A 74 11.49 -9.77 16.43
N THR A 75 10.22 -10.04 16.65
CA THR A 75 9.28 -9.09 17.25
C THR A 75 8.55 -9.74 18.42
N TYR A 76 8.49 -9.04 19.55
CA TYR A 76 7.83 -9.50 20.76
C TYR A 76 6.73 -8.49 21.18
N LEU A 77 5.56 -9.02 21.54
CA LEU A 77 4.58 -8.31 22.34
C LEU A 77 4.95 -8.45 23.81
N VAL A 78 5.11 -7.34 24.50
CA VAL A 78 5.40 -7.33 25.94
C VAL A 78 4.31 -6.58 26.70
N LYS A 79 3.98 -7.06 27.90
CA LYS A 79 3.09 -6.36 28.85
C LYS A 79 3.90 -5.87 30.05
N ALA A 80 3.65 -4.66 30.47
CA ALA A 80 4.25 -4.03 31.63
C ALA A 80 3.32 -2.95 32.18
N ASP A 81 3.07 -2.92 33.49
CA ASP A 81 2.21 -1.93 34.16
C ASP A 81 0.83 -1.76 33.49
N GLY A 82 0.22 -2.87 33.10
CA GLY A 82 -1.06 -2.89 32.42
C GLY A 82 -1.05 -2.30 30.99
N LYS A 83 0.12 -1.97 30.44
CA LYS A 83 0.29 -1.46 29.07
C LYS A 83 0.93 -2.53 28.18
N ARG A 84 0.74 -2.38 26.86
CA ARG A 84 1.36 -3.24 25.86
C ARG A 84 2.40 -2.45 25.06
N PHE A 85 3.50 -3.14 24.72
CA PHE A 85 4.61 -2.60 23.96
C PHE A 85 5.07 -3.62 22.92
N VAL A 86 5.73 -3.14 21.88
CA VAL A 86 6.39 -3.97 20.88
C VAL A 86 7.89 -3.80 21.01
N VAL A 87 8.61 -4.90 21.19
CA VAL A 87 10.08 -4.93 21.13
C VAL A 87 10.45 -5.57 19.79
N LYS A 88 11.06 -4.79 18.89
CA LYS A 88 11.44 -5.26 17.56
C LYS A 88 12.96 -5.26 17.40
N TYR A 89 13.52 -6.45 17.09
CA TYR A 89 14.88 -6.65 16.62
C TYR A 89 14.82 -6.73 15.08
N PRO A 90 15.09 -5.63 14.39
CA PRO A 90 15.00 -5.60 12.94
C PRO A 90 16.08 -6.49 12.30
N SER A 91 15.80 -7.05 11.13
CA SER A 91 16.79 -7.71 10.29
C SER A 91 17.86 -6.71 9.79
N GLU A 92 18.96 -7.20 9.24
CA GLU A 92 20.02 -6.32 8.69
C GLU A 92 19.47 -5.40 7.59
N ASN A 93 18.60 -5.92 6.73
CA ASN A 93 17.96 -5.12 5.67
C ASN A 93 17.06 -4.01 6.20
N GLU A 94 16.34 -4.26 7.30
CA GLU A 94 15.49 -3.28 7.97
C GLU A 94 16.28 -2.20 8.71
N MET A 95 17.58 -2.40 8.91
CA MET A 95 18.47 -1.45 9.58
C MET A 95 19.15 -0.46 8.63
N ASN A 96 18.79 -0.49 7.35
CA ASN A 96 19.20 0.57 6.43
C ASN A 96 18.47 1.86 6.81
N ASN A 97 19.25 2.90 7.18
CA ASN A 97 18.74 4.23 7.57
C ASN A 97 17.68 4.23 8.71
N PRO A 98 17.92 3.60 9.86
CA PRO A 98 16.92 3.53 10.94
C PRO A 98 16.55 4.91 11.51
N ASP A 99 17.46 5.88 11.46
CA ASP A 99 17.21 7.25 11.91
C ASP A 99 16.19 7.97 11.02
N VAL A 100 16.18 7.68 9.71
CA VAL A 100 15.17 8.21 8.77
C VAL A 100 13.78 7.74 9.17
N LYS A 101 13.61 6.44 9.39
CA LYS A 101 12.34 5.83 9.82
C LYS A 101 11.82 6.47 11.11
N ILE A 102 12.65 6.59 12.12
CA ILE A 102 12.28 7.15 13.43
C ILE A 102 11.86 8.62 13.28
N ARG A 103 12.63 9.41 12.51
CA ARG A 103 12.34 10.81 12.25
C ARG A 103 11.02 10.97 11.50
N VAL A 104 10.79 10.20 10.44
CA VAL A 104 9.55 10.22 9.67
C VAL A 104 8.37 9.89 10.56
N CYS A 105 8.42 8.81 11.35
CA CYS A 105 7.34 8.45 12.26
C CYS A 105 7.03 9.56 13.26
N LYS A 106 8.06 10.21 13.82
CA LYS A 106 7.88 11.33 14.76
C LYS A 106 7.15 12.50 14.09
N GLU A 107 7.62 12.94 12.90
CA GLU A 107 7.00 14.05 12.19
C GLU A 107 5.55 13.74 11.77
N LEU A 108 5.26 12.51 11.40
CA LEU A 108 3.91 12.06 11.08
C LEU A 108 2.99 12.06 12.31
N LEU A 109 3.48 11.60 13.46
CA LEU A 109 2.74 11.66 14.72
C LEU A 109 2.41 13.11 15.12
N ASP A 110 3.37 14.03 14.94
CA ASP A 110 3.17 15.47 15.20
C ASP A 110 2.11 16.09 14.27
N LYS A 111 1.91 15.51 13.08
CA LYS A 111 0.87 15.88 12.09
C LYS A 111 -0.43 15.09 12.26
N GLY A 112 -0.56 14.26 13.30
CA GLY A 112 -1.77 13.50 13.62
C GLY A 112 -1.95 12.19 12.79
N ILE A 113 -0.92 11.73 12.07
CA ILE A 113 -0.91 10.43 11.40
C ILE A 113 -0.46 9.36 12.40
N PRO A 114 -1.19 8.25 12.59
CA PRO A 114 -0.87 7.23 13.59
C PRO A 114 0.28 6.31 13.16
N ALA A 115 1.48 6.87 12.96
CA ALA A 115 2.70 6.14 12.65
C ALA A 115 3.30 5.48 13.90
N CYS A 116 4.34 4.64 13.74
CA CYS A 116 5.01 3.99 14.87
C CYS A 116 5.50 4.99 15.91
N ARG A 117 5.08 4.79 17.16
CA ARG A 117 5.53 5.61 18.30
C ARG A 117 6.64 4.90 19.04
N PHE A 118 7.89 5.33 18.79
CA PHE A 118 9.06 4.80 19.46
C PHE A 118 9.18 5.33 20.89
N ILE A 119 9.69 4.50 21.79
CA ILE A 119 9.96 4.84 23.19
C ILE A 119 11.46 5.03 23.35
N PRO A 120 11.91 6.20 23.84
CA PRO A 120 13.33 6.43 24.09
C PRO A 120 13.80 5.62 25.31
N ASN A 121 15.02 5.14 25.29
CA ASN A 121 15.66 4.58 26.47
C ASN A 121 16.06 5.68 27.47
N LYS A 122 16.58 5.30 28.65
CA LYS A 122 17.02 6.22 29.69
C LYS A 122 18.04 7.28 29.22
N GLN A 123 18.73 7.05 28.09
CA GLN A 123 19.69 7.98 27.50
C GLN A 123 19.05 8.84 26.38
N GLY A 124 17.75 8.75 26.18
CA GLY A 124 17.02 9.46 25.13
C GLY A 124 17.18 8.87 23.74
N LYS A 125 17.79 7.69 23.57
CA LYS A 125 17.98 7.02 22.27
C LYS A 125 16.78 6.16 21.94
N MET A 126 16.31 6.23 20.68
CA MET A 126 15.21 5.41 20.16
C MET A 126 15.65 4.01 19.77
N ILE A 127 16.94 3.82 19.52
CA ILE A 127 17.55 2.52 19.19
C ILE A 127 18.48 2.14 20.34
N SER A 128 18.31 0.92 20.83
CA SER A 128 19.19 0.30 21.82
C SER A 128 19.93 -0.87 21.21
N ALA A 129 20.99 -1.32 21.85
CA ALA A 129 21.69 -2.55 21.49
C ALA A 129 21.74 -3.49 22.70
N ASP A 130 21.70 -4.79 22.44
CA ASP A 130 21.94 -5.81 23.46
C ASP A 130 23.45 -6.05 23.66
N GLU A 131 23.77 -6.99 24.53
CA GLU A 131 25.15 -7.33 24.88
C GLU A 131 25.95 -7.89 23.70
N ASP A 132 25.24 -8.45 22.69
CA ASP A 132 25.81 -8.98 21.45
C ASP A 132 25.90 -7.92 20.34
N GLY A 133 25.50 -6.69 20.65
CA GLY A 133 25.46 -5.59 19.68
C GLY A 133 24.26 -5.61 18.73
N ARG A 134 23.31 -6.54 18.91
CA ARG A 134 22.07 -6.56 18.08
C ARG A 134 21.20 -5.37 18.47
N ARG A 135 20.83 -4.60 17.48
CA ARG A 135 20.03 -3.38 17.65
C ARG A 135 18.54 -3.71 17.79
N PHE A 136 17.83 -3.00 18.63
CA PHE A 136 16.39 -3.13 18.82
C PHE A 136 15.72 -1.80 19.14
N THR A 137 14.40 -1.78 18.95
CA THR A 137 13.53 -0.65 19.29
C THR A 137 12.42 -1.11 20.21
N VAL A 138 11.94 -0.19 21.06
CA VAL A 138 10.71 -0.37 21.84
C VAL A 138 9.68 0.62 21.31
N GLN A 139 8.47 0.14 21.07
CA GLN A 139 7.39 0.92 20.46
C GLN A 139 6.10 0.73 21.25
N HIS A 140 5.23 1.73 21.23
CA HIS A 140 3.87 1.56 21.71
C HIS A 140 3.13 0.51 20.87
N PHE A 141 2.30 -0.28 21.52
CA PHE A 141 1.38 -1.18 20.84
C PHE A 141 0.13 -0.40 20.43
N TYR A 142 -0.35 -0.61 19.21
CA TYR A 142 -1.61 -0.09 18.73
C TYR A 142 -2.69 -1.15 18.88
N GLU A 143 -3.82 -0.78 19.49
CA GLU A 143 -4.97 -1.64 19.64
C GLU A 143 -5.72 -1.78 18.32
N GLY A 144 -6.18 -2.99 18.01
CA GLY A 144 -6.94 -3.30 16.81
C GLY A 144 -6.54 -4.62 16.18
N ILE A 145 -6.97 -4.81 14.94
CA ILE A 145 -6.68 -5.99 14.13
C ILE A 145 -5.95 -5.60 12.85
N THR A 146 -5.16 -6.49 12.32
CA THR A 146 -4.61 -6.44 10.96
C THR A 146 -5.33 -7.47 10.11
N TYR A 147 -5.40 -7.23 8.81
CA TYR A 147 -5.89 -8.22 7.85
C TYR A 147 -4.72 -8.80 7.06
N ASP A 148 -4.81 -10.06 6.70
CA ASP A 148 -3.91 -10.67 5.74
C ASP A 148 -4.18 -10.12 4.33
N TYR A 149 -3.25 -10.38 3.39
CA TYR A 149 -3.38 -9.87 2.03
C TYR A 149 -4.68 -10.35 1.39
N ASN A 150 -5.42 -9.41 0.80
CA ASN A 150 -6.66 -9.64 0.08
C ASN A 150 -7.83 -10.19 0.93
N GLU A 151 -7.74 -10.09 2.26
CA GLU A 151 -8.79 -10.55 3.17
C GLU A 151 -9.59 -9.40 3.82
N ALA A 152 -9.21 -8.16 3.55
CA ALA A 152 -9.91 -7.00 4.11
C ALA A 152 -11.31 -6.82 3.50
N PRO A 153 -12.29 -6.39 4.30
CA PRO A 153 -13.59 -5.99 3.79
C PRO A 153 -13.50 -4.87 2.74
N ILE A 154 -14.24 -4.99 1.64
CA ILE A 154 -14.18 -4.06 0.50
C ILE A 154 -14.47 -2.61 0.92
N HIS A 155 -15.41 -2.40 1.86
CA HIS A 155 -15.78 -1.06 2.31
C HIS A 155 -14.64 -0.27 2.99
N LEU A 156 -13.55 -0.94 3.40
CA LEU A 156 -12.36 -0.28 3.98
C LEU A 156 -11.44 0.31 2.92
N GLN A 157 -11.61 -0.01 1.64
CA GLN A 157 -10.77 0.47 0.54
C GLN A 157 -10.75 2.00 0.45
N ALA A 158 -11.91 2.63 0.52
CA ALA A 158 -12.03 4.09 0.47
C ALA A 158 -11.23 4.77 1.59
N GLN A 159 -11.30 4.23 2.80
CA GLN A 159 -10.57 4.79 3.93
C GLN A 159 -9.05 4.55 3.82
N SER A 160 -8.62 3.41 3.29
CA SER A 160 -7.21 3.14 3.00
C SER A 160 -6.65 4.13 1.98
N ALA A 161 -7.35 4.35 0.86
CA ALA A 161 -6.96 5.32 -0.16
C ALA A 161 -6.87 6.76 0.39
N ALA A 162 -7.87 7.18 1.17
CA ALA A 162 -7.88 8.49 1.82
C ALA A 162 -6.74 8.66 2.84
N SER A 163 -6.43 7.61 3.60
CA SER A 163 -5.32 7.62 4.56
C SER A 163 -3.97 7.72 3.83
N LEU A 164 -3.77 6.95 2.76
CA LEU A 164 -2.55 7.02 1.95
C LEU A 164 -2.32 8.43 1.38
N ALA A 165 -3.37 9.08 0.88
CA ALA A 165 -3.28 10.45 0.39
C ALA A 165 -2.85 11.44 1.50
N LYS A 166 -3.40 11.30 2.70
CA LYS A 166 -3.03 12.13 3.86
C LYS A 166 -1.59 11.88 4.31
N ILE A 167 -1.10 10.63 4.23
CA ILE A 167 0.29 10.29 4.50
C ILE A 167 1.20 10.99 3.50
N HIS A 168 0.95 10.86 2.20
CA HIS A 168 1.76 11.51 1.17
C HIS A 168 1.79 13.04 1.35
N GLU A 169 0.65 13.64 1.67
CA GLU A 169 0.58 15.08 1.95
C GLU A 169 1.39 15.47 3.19
N ALA A 170 1.26 14.70 4.27
CA ALA A 170 1.99 14.94 5.51
C ALA A 170 3.51 14.76 5.36
N MET A 171 3.95 13.91 4.42
CA MET A 171 5.36 13.61 4.16
C MET A 171 6.05 14.60 3.22
N LYS A 172 5.35 15.48 2.53
CA LYS A 172 5.91 16.33 1.45
C LYS A 172 7.17 17.09 1.83
N ASP A 173 7.20 17.66 3.02
CA ASP A 173 8.28 18.53 3.49
C ASP A 173 9.36 17.78 4.26
N ILE A 174 9.27 16.45 4.39
CA ILE A 174 10.29 15.66 5.08
C ILE A 174 11.50 15.48 4.16
N GLU A 175 12.61 16.03 4.55
CA GLU A 175 13.85 16.02 3.78
C GLU A 175 14.66 14.72 3.96
N ASN A 176 15.68 14.53 3.11
CA ASN A 176 16.65 13.43 3.21
C ASN A 176 16.01 12.04 3.22
N ILE A 177 15.00 11.83 2.36
CA ILE A 177 14.39 10.53 2.11
C ILE A 177 15.09 9.89 0.89
N PRO A 178 15.52 8.61 0.99
CA PRO A 178 16.17 7.92 -0.13
C PRO A 178 15.23 7.80 -1.34
N VAL A 179 15.82 7.68 -2.52
CA VAL A 179 15.06 7.45 -3.75
C VAL A 179 14.86 5.95 -3.95
N GLY A 180 13.62 5.53 -4.19
CA GLY A 180 13.25 4.17 -4.56
C GLY A 180 13.10 4.02 -6.07
N ILE A 181 11.90 4.19 -6.62
CA ILE A 181 11.69 4.21 -8.08
C ILE A 181 12.02 5.60 -8.60
N GLY A 182 13.20 5.74 -9.18
CA GLY A 182 13.70 6.94 -9.84
C GLY A 182 14.24 6.61 -11.23
N ALA A 183 15.01 7.51 -11.83
CA ALA A 183 15.62 7.31 -13.15
C ALA A 183 16.50 6.05 -13.20
N ASP A 184 17.26 5.79 -12.14
CA ASP A 184 18.14 4.62 -12.04
C ASP A 184 17.36 3.30 -12.05
N PHE A 185 16.17 3.26 -11.47
CA PHE A 185 15.33 2.07 -11.50
C PHE A 185 15.05 1.63 -12.93
N PHE A 186 14.63 2.54 -13.81
CA PHE A 186 14.35 2.24 -15.21
C PHE A 186 15.61 2.02 -16.06
N THR A 187 16.78 2.39 -15.56
CA THR A 187 18.06 2.12 -16.22
C THR A 187 18.57 0.71 -15.92
N TYR A 188 18.48 0.27 -14.68
CA TYR A 188 19.03 -1.01 -14.23
C TYR A 188 18.01 -2.15 -14.20
N ARG A 189 16.74 -1.85 -13.92
CA ARG A 189 15.64 -2.82 -13.86
C ARG A 189 14.87 -2.81 -15.18
N LYS A 190 15.47 -3.36 -16.23
CA LYS A 190 14.84 -3.51 -17.54
C LYS A 190 14.42 -4.96 -17.78
N PRO A 191 13.35 -5.22 -18.55
CA PRO A 191 12.91 -6.57 -18.90
C PRO A 191 14.06 -7.45 -19.44
N GLU A 192 14.87 -6.92 -20.34
CA GLU A 192 16.04 -7.64 -20.91
C GLU A 192 17.08 -8.04 -19.85
N ASN A 193 17.23 -7.27 -18.76
CA ASN A 193 18.19 -7.54 -17.69
C ASN A 193 17.66 -8.59 -16.69
N MET A 194 16.37 -8.93 -16.75
CA MET A 194 15.74 -9.89 -15.84
C MET A 194 15.86 -11.34 -16.31
N ARG A 195 16.28 -11.59 -17.55
CA ARG A 195 16.36 -12.93 -18.13
C ARG A 195 17.21 -13.89 -17.32
N ASP A 196 18.41 -13.46 -16.92
CA ASP A 196 19.33 -14.30 -16.15
C ASP A 196 18.77 -14.59 -14.75
N ALA A 197 18.22 -13.60 -14.06
CA ALA A 197 17.59 -13.77 -12.75
C ALA A 197 16.39 -14.74 -12.80
N TYR A 198 15.56 -14.67 -13.85
CA TYR A 198 14.49 -15.63 -14.06
C TYR A 198 15.01 -17.02 -14.41
N ALA A 199 16.09 -17.13 -15.22
CA ALA A 199 16.69 -18.41 -15.59
C ALA A 199 17.29 -19.11 -14.38
N ASP A 200 18.00 -18.40 -13.51
CA ASP A 200 18.58 -18.93 -12.26
C ASP A 200 17.49 -19.43 -11.32
N THR A 201 16.40 -18.66 -11.18
CA THR A 201 15.28 -19.08 -10.33
C THR A 201 14.51 -20.26 -10.93
N LEU A 202 14.39 -20.34 -12.26
CA LEU A 202 13.80 -21.48 -12.97
C LEU A 202 14.61 -22.76 -12.71
N GLN A 203 15.94 -22.66 -12.78
CA GLN A 203 16.82 -23.80 -12.50
C GLN A 203 16.63 -24.31 -11.07
N GLN A 204 16.57 -23.42 -10.08
CA GLN A 204 16.28 -23.77 -8.69
C GLN A 204 14.92 -24.47 -8.53
N ALA A 205 13.89 -23.99 -9.23
CA ALA A 205 12.56 -24.58 -9.19
C ALA A 205 12.54 -25.99 -9.80
N ILE A 206 13.29 -26.22 -10.89
CA ILE A 206 13.45 -27.53 -11.53
C ILE A 206 14.16 -28.51 -10.58
N GLU A 207 15.27 -28.11 -9.97
CA GLU A 207 16.04 -28.93 -9.03
C GLU A 207 15.23 -29.35 -7.79
N LYS A 208 14.29 -28.49 -7.36
CA LYS A 208 13.40 -28.77 -6.23
C LYS A 208 12.11 -29.47 -6.63
N ASN A 209 11.89 -29.75 -7.92
CA ASN A 209 10.67 -30.33 -8.48
C ASN A 209 9.39 -29.50 -8.20
N ASP A 210 9.51 -28.19 -8.10
CA ASP A 210 8.41 -27.25 -7.86
C ASP A 210 7.64 -26.98 -9.18
N THR A 211 6.89 -27.94 -9.67
CA THR A 211 6.29 -27.94 -11.01
C THR A 211 5.40 -26.74 -11.30
N ASP A 212 4.65 -26.25 -10.30
CA ASP A 212 3.78 -25.08 -10.46
C ASP A 212 4.61 -23.79 -10.58
N ILE A 213 5.65 -23.65 -9.78
CA ILE A 213 6.59 -22.53 -9.87
C ILE A 213 7.31 -22.54 -11.22
N VAL A 214 7.75 -23.69 -11.70
CA VAL A 214 8.35 -23.84 -13.05
C VAL A 214 7.41 -23.34 -14.14
N ARG A 215 6.11 -23.69 -14.05
CA ARG A 215 5.10 -23.21 -15.01
C ARG A 215 4.93 -21.69 -14.96
N ASN A 216 4.83 -21.14 -13.76
CA ASN A 216 4.66 -19.72 -13.52
C ASN A 216 5.88 -18.90 -14.01
N ILE A 217 7.09 -19.32 -13.67
CA ILE A 217 8.32 -18.63 -14.11
C ILE A 217 8.43 -18.65 -15.65
N ARG A 218 8.16 -19.79 -16.31
CA ARG A 218 8.16 -19.86 -17.77
C ARG A 218 7.13 -18.90 -18.40
N SER A 219 5.94 -18.78 -17.79
CA SER A 219 4.93 -17.81 -18.23
C SER A 219 5.44 -16.37 -18.04
N ASN A 220 6.04 -16.06 -16.89
CA ASN A 220 6.59 -14.75 -16.63
C ASN A 220 7.70 -14.38 -17.62
N MET A 221 8.63 -15.29 -17.90
CA MET A 221 9.71 -15.07 -18.89
C MET A 221 9.13 -14.75 -20.28
N ARG A 222 8.13 -15.50 -20.72
CA ARG A 222 7.44 -15.25 -22.00
C ARG A 222 6.81 -13.86 -22.04
N ILE A 223 6.14 -13.44 -20.95
CA ILE A 223 5.49 -12.12 -20.85
C ILE A 223 6.54 -11.02 -20.86
N VAL A 224 7.61 -11.18 -20.09
CA VAL A 224 8.73 -10.24 -20.02
C VAL A 224 9.41 -10.06 -21.39
N ASP A 225 9.62 -11.16 -22.12
CA ASP A 225 10.20 -11.12 -23.48
C ASP A 225 9.28 -10.45 -24.53
N ALA A 226 7.97 -10.55 -24.35
CA ALA A 226 6.97 -9.95 -25.22
C ALA A 226 6.52 -8.54 -24.82
N MET A 227 7.00 -8.05 -23.67
CA MET A 227 6.57 -6.76 -23.14
C MET A 227 6.95 -5.59 -24.05
N PRO A 228 6.03 -4.66 -24.32
CA PRO A 228 6.37 -3.44 -25.04
C PRO A 228 7.48 -2.64 -24.34
N ASP A 229 8.34 -1.99 -25.11
CA ASP A 229 9.36 -1.11 -24.58
C ASP A 229 8.72 0.19 -24.03
N TYR A 230 8.19 0.09 -22.81
CA TYR A 230 7.59 1.23 -22.15
C TYR A 230 8.65 2.28 -21.81
N LYS A 231 8.42 3.51 -22.26
CA LYS A 231 9.28 4.67 -21.95
C LYS A 231 8.59 5.53 -20.89
N PHE A 232 9.11 5.49 -19.69
CA PHE A 232 8.63 6.33 -18.60
C PHE A 232 9.52 7.56 -18.44
N ASP A 233 8.90 8.73 -18.41
CA ASP A 233 9.55 9.97 -18.03
C ASP A 233 9.28 10.23 -16.55
N ILE A 234 10.27 9.92 -15.71
CA ILE A 234 10.13 9.99 -14.25
C ILE A 234 9.83 11.41 -13.75
N GLU A 235 10.32 12.44 -14.48
CA GLU A 235 10.12 13.84 -14.10
C GLU A 235 8.65 14.29 -14.31
N ARG A 236 7.91 13.57 -15.13
CA ARG A 236 6.47 13.84 -15.35
C ARG A 236 5.59 13.18 -14.32
N PHE A 237 6.07 12.19 -13.58
CA PHE A 237 5.30 11.62 -12.49
C PHE A 237 5.25 12.54 -11.29
N SER A 238 4.12 12.55 -10.58
CA SER A 238 4.01 13.09 -9.24
C SER A 238 4.77 12.19 -8.28
N CYS A 239 6.05 12.51 -8.06
CA CYS A 239 6.92 11.77 -7.15
C CYS A 239 7.04 12.49 -5.80
N GLY A 240 7.16 11.71 -4.74
CA GLY A 240 7.43 12.24 -3.41
C GLY A 240 7.68 11.15 -2.39
N ASN A 241 7.73 11.56 -1.13
CA ASN A 241 7.95 10.66 -0.02
C ASN A 241 6.75 9.74 0.17
N THR A 242 7.01 8.45 0.30
CA THR A 242 6.01 7.39 0.44
C THR A 242 6.34 6.51 1.64
N HIS A 243 5.40 5.71 2.08
CA HIS A 243 5.65 4.63 3.03
C HIS A 243 6.57 3.57 2.42
N GLY A 244 6.47 3.35 1.11
CA GLY A 244 7.25 2.39 0.33
C GLY A 244 6.74 0.95 0.44
N ASP A 245 5.90 0.67 1.43
CA ASP A 245 5.31 -0.66 1.67
C ASP A 245 3.88 -0.55 2.26
N TYR A 246 3.12 0.49 1.88
CA TYR A 246 1.75 0.68 2.36
C TYR A 246 0.83 -0.39 1.79
N MET A 247 0.46 -1.33 2.62
CA MET A 247 -0.44 -2.44 2.28
C MET A 247 -1.31 -2.80 3.49
N ILE A 248 -2.33 -3.59 3.26
CA ILE A 248 -3.37 -3.90 4.27
C ILE A 248 -2.80 -4.48 5.57
N SER A 249 -1.78 -5.34 5.49
CA SER A 249 -1.13 -5.96 6.66
C SER A 249 -0.32 -4.98 7.53
N GLN A 250 -0.05 -3.77 7.02
CA GLN A 250 0.63 -2.70 7.76
C GLN A 250 -0.35 -1.71 8.43
N LEU A 251 -1.66 -1.93 8.25
CA LEU A 251 -2.72 -1.09 8.80
C LEU A 251 -3.39 -1.79 9.97
N ILE A 252 -3.40 -1.14 11.12
CA ILE A 252 -4.12 -1.62 12.31
C ILE A 252 -5.47 -0.93 12.33
N TRP A 253 -6.54 -1.73 12.40
CA TRP A 253 -7.92 -1.28 12.34
C TRP A 253 -8.61 -1.44 13.68
N GLN A 254 -9.26 -0.39 14.15
CA GLN A 254 -10.10 -0.39 15.34
C GLN A 254 -11.41 0.35 15.01
N ASP A 255 -12.55 -0.29 15.22
CA ASP A 255 -13.87 0.29 14.91
C ASP A 255 -13.94 0.86 13.47
N GLU A 256 -13.48 0.07 12.50
CA GLU A 256 -13.40 0.43 11.07
C GLU A 256 -12.52 1.67 10.76
N LYS A 257 -11.68 2.09 11.69
CA LYS A 257 -10.75 3.20 11.51
C LYS A 257 -9.30 2.72 11.62
N ILE A 258 -8.42 3.34 10.87
CA ILE A 258 -6.97 3.08 10.99
C ILE A 258 -6.49 3.70 12.30
N SER A 259 -6.14 2.85 13.28
CA SER A 259 -5.61 3.23 14.58
C SER A 259 -4.08 3.27 14.61
N GLY A 260 -3.41 2.54 13.70
CA GLY A 260 -1.97 2.49 13.58
C GLY A 260 -1.49 2.13 12.17
N ILE A 261 -0.36 2.68 11.77
CA ILE A 261 0.33 2.36 10.51
C ILE A 261 1.74 1.95 10.89
N ILE A 262 2.09 0.71 10.58
CA ILE A 262 3.33 0.08 11.03
C ILE A 262 4.29 -0.18 9.87
N ASP A 263 5.49 -0.59 10.20
CA ASP A 263 6.55 -1.01 9.27
C ASP A 263 7.02 0.04 8.25
N TRP A 264 7.50 1.15 8.75
CA TRP A 264 8.08 2.27 7.99
C TRP A 264 9.53 2.01 7.50
N THR A 265 9.90 0.74 7.29
CA THR A 265 11.27 0.36 6.90
C THR A 265 11.61 0.70 5.46
N CYS A 266 10.60 0.76 4.60
CA CYS A 266 10.74 0.98 3.16
C CYS A 266 10.53 2.45 2.75
N VAL A 267 10.54 3.39 3.71
CA VAL A 267 10.34 4.82 3.40
C VAL A 267 11.33 5.30 2.35
N CYS A 268 10.79 5.76 1.21
CA CYS A 268 11.57 6.26 0.08
C CYS A 268 10.72 7.15 -0.82
N LYS A 269 11.35 7.77 -1.83
CA LYS A 269 10.64 8.53 -2.87
C LYS A 269 10.23 7.61 -4.00
N HIS A 270 8.93 7.63 -4.31
CA HIS A 270 8.33 6.91 -5.44
C HIS A 270 7.38 7.81 -6.23
N PRO A 271 7.02 7.43 -7.46
CA PRO A 271 5.78 7.90 -8.06
C PRO A 271 4.60 7.52 -7.16
N TYR A 272 3.80 8.49 -6.74
CA TYR A 272 2.66 8.21 -5.86
C TYR A 272 1.72 7.16 -6.44
N ILE A 273 1.50 7.21 -7.75
CA ILE A 273 0.61 6.26 -8.42
C ILE A 273 1.08 4.80 -8.29
N TRP A 274 2.38 4.54 -8.20
CA TRP A 274 2.90 3.20 -7.96
C TRP A 274 2.46 2.66 -6.60
N GLU A 275 2.60 3.45 -5.53
CA GLU A 275 2.20 3.00 -4.19
C GLU A 275 0.67 2.89 -4.06
N ILE A 276 -0.09 3.75 -4.76
CA ILE A 276 -1.55 3.68 -4.80
C ILE A 276 -2.02 2.35 -5.43
N VAL A 277 -1.49 2.00 -6.59
CA VAL A 277 -1.85 0.73 -7.25
C VAL A 277 -1.39 -0.46 -6.42
N ARG A 278 -0.18 -0.40 -5.86
CA ARG A 278 0.34 -1.45 -4.98
C ARG A 278 -0.54 -1.65 -3.74
N SER A 279 -0.94 -0.56 -3.10
CA SER A 279 -1.84 -0.61 -1.94
C SER A 279 -3.18 -1.28 -2.29
N TYR A 280 -3.79 -0.91 -3.42
CA TYR A 280 -4.99 -1.57 -3.92
C TYR A 280 -4.78 -3.07 -4.14
N VAL A 281 -3.69 -3.44 -4.82
CA VAL A 281 -3.37 -4.85 -5.15
C VAL A 281 -3.25 -5.73 -3.91
N PHE A 282 -2.67 -5.24 -2.82
CA PHE A 282 -2.55 -6.02 -1.59
C PHE A 282 -3.80 -5.95 -0.67
N MET A 283 -4.80 -5.16 -1.05
CA MET A 283 -6.02 -5.01 -0.27
C MET A 283 -7.23 -5.65 -0.92
N ALA A 284 -7.37 -5.54 -2.25
CA ALA A 284 -8.55 -6.00 -2.97
C ALA A 284 -8.66 -7.53 -2.98
N PRO A 285 -9.82 -8.13 -2.63
CA PRO A 285 -9.97 -9.59 -2.56
C PRO A 285 -9.71 -10.30 -3.89
N GLU A 286 -10.13 -9.71 -5.01
CA GLU A 286 -9.98 -10.28 -6.34
C GLU A 286 -8.52 -10.42 -6.77
N THR A 287 -7.63 -9.55 -6.30
CA THR A 287 -6.20 -9.62 -6.64
C THR A 287 -5.52 -10.82 -6.01
N GLY A 288 -6.01 -11.34 -4.89
CA GLY A 288 -5.57 -12.61 -4.32
C GLY A 288 -5.83 -13.81 -5.24
N GLN A 289 -6.75 -13.66 -6.19
CA GLN A 289 -7.05 -14.65 -7.23
C GLN A 289 -6.35 -14.32 -8.57
N GLY A 290 -5.50 -13.30 -8.60
CA GLY A 290 -4.76 -12.86 -9.78
C GLY A 290 -5.57 -12.02 -10.77
N GLU A 291 -6.63 -11.37 -10.31
CA GLU A 291 -7.49 -10.50 -11.11
C GLU A 291 -7.52 -9.07 -10.56
N ILE A 292 -7.77 -8.09 -11.41
CA ILE A 292 -8.02 -6.70 -11.02
C ILE A 292 -9.44 -6.32 -11.44
N ASN A 293 -10.23 -5.84 -10.50
CA ASN A 293 -11.48 -5.17 -10.81
C ASN A 293 -11.16 -3.71 -11.20
N THR A 294 -11.27 -3.41 -12.48
CA THR A 294 -10.89 -2.11 -13.04
C THR A 294 -11.70 -0.96 -12.44
N GLU A 295 -13.01 -1.14 -12.22
CA GLU A 295 -13.87 -0.10 -11.62
C GLU A 295 -13.47 0.15 -10.16
N SER A 296 -13.21 -0.90 -9.38
CA SER A 296 -12.75 -0.79 -7.99
C SER A 296 -11.39 -0.09 -7.88
N LEU A 297 -10.46 -0.35 -8.81
CA LEU A 297 -9.18 0.38 -8.87
C LEU A 297 -9.39 1.86 -9.20
N ILE A 298 -10.27 2.18 -10.14
CA ILE A 298 -10.63 3.56 -10.50
C ILE A 298 -11.23 4.29 -9.30
N ASP A 299 -12.13 3.64 -8.56
CA ASP A 299 -12.73 4.19 -7.35
C ASP A 299 -11.67 4.44 -6.27
N TYR A 300 -10.71 3.51 -6.10
CA TYR A 300 -9.60 3.67 -5.16
C TYR A 300 -8.71 4.88 -5.51
N ILE A 301 -8.33 5.05 -6.78
CA ILE A 301 -7.58 6.22 -7.27
C ILE A 301 -8.40 7.50 -7.08
N SER A 302 -9.70 7.46 -7.38
CA SER A 302 -10.60 8.60 -7.24
C SER A 302 -10.76 9.03 -5.78
N GLU A 303 -10.85 8.07 -4.85
CA GLU A 303 -10.91 8.35 -3.42
C GLU A 303 -9.60 8.97 -2.91
N TYR A 304 -8.44 8.44 -3.33
CA TYR A 304 -7.15 9.06 -3.04
C TYR A 304 -7.11 10.53 -3.49
N MET A 305 -7.62 10.84 -4.68
CA MET A 305 -7.59 12.18 -5.26
C MET A 305 -8.50 13.20 -4.58
N LYS A 306 -9.36 12.81 -3.66
CA LYS A 306 -10.12 13.75 -2.81
C LYS A 306 -9.21 14.45 -1.79
N TYR A 307 -8.07 13.85 -1.43
CA TYR A 307 -7.17 14.32 -0.37
C TYR A 307 -5.73 14.52 -0.85
N GLY A 308 -5.36 13.91 -1.97
CA GLY A 308 -4.07 14.00 -2.63
C GLY A 308 -4.20 14.56 -4.05
N SER A 309 -3.07 14.67 -4.73
CA SER A 309 -3.08 15.16 -6.11
C SER A 309 -2.22 14.29 -7.01
N LEU A 310 -2.80 13.91 -8.15
CA LEU A 310 -2.12 13.25 -9.27
C LEU A 310 -2.27 14.12 -10.51
N ASN A 311 -1.30 14.06 -11.41
CA ASN A 311 -1.43 14.69 -12.71
C ASN A 311 -1.97 13.68 -13.75
N PRO A 312 -2.36 14.10 -14.96
CA PRO A 312 -2.86 13.20 -16.00
C PRO A 312 -1.86 12.09 -16.37
N TYR A 313 -0.57 12.37 -16.36
CA TYR A 313 0.47 11.39 -16.71
C TYR A 313 0.54 10.25 -15.68
N ASP A 314 0.36 10.54 -14.40
CA ASP A 314 0.30 9.53 -13.33
C ASP A 314 -0.80 8.51 -13.62
N ILE A 315 -2.02 9.01 -13.87
CA ILE A 315 -3.21 8.18 -14.04
C ILE A 315 -3.11 7.36 -15.33
N GLU A 316 -2.72 7.97 -16.45
CA GLU A 316 -2.61 7.32 -17.76
C GLU A 316 -1.52 6.24 -17.80
N ASN A 317 -0.55 6.29 -16.89
CA ASN A 317 0.53 5.30 -16.80
C ASN A 317 0.43 4.37 -15.58
N ALA A 318 -0.62 4.46 -14.78
CA ALA A 318 -0.79 3.65 -13.57
C ALA A 318 -0.68 2.14 -13.85
N GLY A 319 -1.45 1.63 -14.79
CA GLY A 319 -1.43 0.22 -15.18
C GLY A 319 -0.09 -0.21 -15.78
N LYS A 320 0.45 0.59 -16.72
CA LYS A 320 1.73 0.28 -17.38
C LYS A 320 2.90 0.25 -16.40
N LEU A 321 2.96 1.22 -15.47
CA LEU A 321 4.03 1.30 -14.48
C LEU A 321 4.00 0.09 -13.54
N PHE A 322 2.81 -0.32 -13.09
CA PHE A 322 2.68 -1.46 -12.21
C PHE A 322 2.94 -2.78 -12.93
N PHE A 323 2.46 -2.94 -14.17
CA PHE A 323 2.78 -4.09 -15.01
C PHE A 323 4.29 -4.22 -15.24
N TYR A 324 4.95 -3.13 -15.58
CA TYR A 324 6.42 -3.08 -15.71
C TYR A 324 7.10 -3.48 -14.40
N PHE A 325 6.66 -2.91 -13.26
CA PHE A 325 7.21 -3.24 -11.95
C PHE A 325 7.12 -4.74 -11.65
N LEU A 326 5.97 -5.35 -11.88
CA LEU A 326 5.81 -6.79 -11.68
C LEU A 326 6.76 -7.61 -12.57
N ALA A 327 6.98 -7.19 -13.81
CA ALA A 327 7.83 -7.87 -14.77
C ALA A 327 9.32 -7.82 -14.41
N VAL A 328 9.78 -6.70 -13.82
CA VAL A 328 11.19 -6.51 -13.43
C VAL A 328 11.48 -6.87 -11.98
N CYS A 329 10.51 -7.46 -11.27
CA CYS A 329 10.67 -7.97 -9.91
C CYS A 329 10.45 -9.49 -9.91
N ASN A 330 11.53 -10.25 -9.70
CA ASN A 330 11.44 -11.70 -9.59
C ASN A 330 11.07 -12.12 -8.16
N PHE A 331 9.78 -12.17 -7.86
CA PHE A 331 9.28 -12.51 -6.52
C PHE A 331 9.62 -13.95 -6.09
N TYR A 332 9.82 -14.89 -7.02
CA TYR A 332 10.25 -16.24 -6.68
C TYR A 332 11.69 -16.30 -6.18
N GLU A 333 12.56 -15.36 -6.58
CA GLU A 333 13.90 -15.23 -6.03
C GLU A 333 13.85 -15.01 -4.51
N GLN A 334 12.96 -14.13 -4.03
CA GLN A 334 12.78 -13.88 -2.60
C GLN A 334 12.27 -15.13 -1.87
N TYR A 335 11.36 -15.89 -2.49
CA TYR A 335 10.87 -17.15 -1.94
C TYR A 335 12.00 -18.16 -1.76
N TYR A 336 12.88 -18.32 -2.75
CA TYR A 336 13.99 -19.27 -2.67
C TYR A 336 15.13 -18.79 -1.77
N ALA A 337 15.38 -17.50 -1.69
CA ALA A 337 16.38 -16.90 -0.80
C ALA A 337 15.95 -16.90 0.67
N SER A 338 14.64 -16.98 0.96
CA SER A 338 14.13 -16.93 2.33
C SER A 338 14.35 -18.22 3.09
N ILE A 339 15.01 -18.11 4.25
CA ILE A 339 15.18 -19.16 5.27
C ILE A 339 14.15 -19.01 6.40
N SER A 340 13.30 -17.99 6.37
CA SER A 340 12.37 -17.65 7.44
C SER A 340 11.19 -18.65 7.54
N LYS A 341 10.58 -18.74 8.72
CA LYS A 341 9.32 -19.47 8.96
C LYS A 341 8.19 -18.97 8.06
N ASN A 342 8.28 -17.74 7.58
CA ASN A 342 7.27 -17.05 6.78
C ASN A 342 7.47 -17.20 5.26
N ARG A 343 8.21 -18.22 4.84
CA ARG A 343 8.43 -18.53 3.42
C ARG A 343 7.12 -18.67 2.63
N SER A 344 6.03 -19.11 3.28
CA SER A 344 4.70 -19.18 2.68
C SER A 344 4.15 -17.83 2.21
N ILE A 345 4.46 -16.74 2.93
CA ILE A 345 4.04 -15.38 2.54
C ILE A 345 4.73 -14.96 1.23
N TYR A 346 6.05 -15.22 1.11
CA TYR A 346 6.78 -14.94 -0.13
C TYR A 346 6.27 -15.76 -1.31
N LEU A 347 5.87 -17.04 -1.07
CA LEU A 347 5.26 -17.87 -2.09
C LEU A 347 3.89 -17.33 -2.54
N GLN A 348 3.06 -16.89 -1.59
CA GLN A 348 1.76 -16.27 -1.88
C GLN A 348 1.95 -15.01 -2.73
N GLN A 349 2.87 -14.12 -2.34
CA GLN A 349 3.16 -12.91 -3.10
C GLN A 349 3.69 -13.21 -4.50
N ALA A 350 4.59 -14.20 -4.64
CA ALA A 350 5.14 -14.60 -5.94
C ALA A 350 4.08 -15.18 -6.87
N ASN A 351 3.18 -16.04 -6.33
CA ASN A 351 2.08 -16.60 -7.10
C ASN A 351 1.10 -15.50 -7.54
N MET A 352 0.70 -14.60 -6.66
CA MET A 352 -0.15 -13.47 -6.96
C MET A 352 0.49 -12.58 -8.04
N ALA A 353 1.76 -12.21 -7.89
CA ALA A 353 2.48 -11.39 -8.87
C ALA A 353 2.51 -12.06 -10.25
N SER A 354 2.74 -13.38 -10.30
CA SER A 354 2.75 -14.16 -11.54
C SER A 354 1.38 -14.20 -12.20
N GLN A 355 0.31 -14.38 -11.44
CA GLN A 355 -1.07 -14.37 -11.95
C GLN A 355 -1.45 -12.97 -12.46
N LEU A 356 -1.08 -11.93 -11.72
CA LEU A 356 -1.31 -10.55 -12.15
C LEU A 356 -0.54 -10.19 -13.42
N LEU A 357 0.68 -10.69 -13.61
CA LEU A 357 1.40 -10.52 -14.89
C LEU A 357 0.59 -11.07 -16.07
N VAL A 358 -0.02 -12.24 -15.91
CA VAL A 358 -0.89 -12.85 -16.93
C VAL A 358 -2.16 -12.03 -17.14
N TRP A 359 -2.74 -11.49 -16.06
CA TRP A 359 -3.91 -10.62 -16.15
C TRP A 359 -3.58 -9.33 -16.92
N PHE A 360 -2.48 -8.66 -16.56
CA PHE A 360 -2.05 -7.43 -17.24
C PHE A 360 -1.76 -7.66 -18.73
N GLU A 361 -1.08 -8.74 -19.08
CA GLU A 361 -0.85 -9.08 -20.50
C GLU A 361 -2.13 -9.09 -21.32
N LYS A 362 -3.23 -9.57 -20.75
CA LYS A 362 -4.52 -9.70 -21.43
C LYS A 362 -5.38 -8.44 -21.42
N HIS A 363 -5.28 -7.64 -20.34
CA HIS A 363 -6.24 -6.57 -20.05
C HIS A 363 -5.63 -5.17 -20.00
N ILE A 364 -4.31 -5.02 -20.25
CA ILE A 364 -3.61 -3.74 -20.11
C ILE A 364 -4.19 -2.63 -20.99
N GLU A 365 -4.63 -2.94 -22.21
CA GLU A 365 -5.20 -1.94 -23.12
C GLU A 365 -6.58 -1.46 -22.64
N GLU A 366 -7.44 -2.38 -22.20
CA GLU A 366 -8.75 -2.04 -21.63
C GLU A 366 -8.58 -1.17 -20.36
N LEU A 367 -7.67 -1.56 -19.47
CA LEU A 367 -7.35 -0.77 -18.26
C LEU A 367 -6.84 0.62 -18.64
N ASN A 368 -5.94 0.74 -19.61
CA ASN A 368 -5.39 2.03 -20.05
C ASN A 368 -6.47 2.93 -20.65
N ASP A 369 -7.46 2.38 -21.36
CA ASP A 369 -8.59 3.15 -21.89
C ASP A 369 -9.43 3.74 -20.75
N LYS A 370 -9.75 2.94 -19.74
CA LYS A 370 -10.49 3.39 -18.56
C LYS A 370 -9.70 4.44 -17.73
N LEU A 371 -8.41 4.26 -17.57
CA LEU A 371 -7.56 5.24 -16.89
C LEU A 371 -7.43 6.55 -17.68
N ARG A 372 -7.42 6.50 -19.00
CA ARG A 372 -7.50 7.71 -19.86
C ARG A 372 -8.84 8.44 -19.69
N GLU A 373 -9.94 7.71 -19.61
CA GLU A 373 -11.26 8.30 -19.34
C GLU A 373 -11.28 9.02 -18.00
N LEU A 374 -10.75 8.37 -16.94
CA LEU A 374 -10.61 8.99 -15.61
C LEU A 374 -9.74 10.26 -15.66
N SER A 375 -8.57 10.19 -16.31
CA SER A 375 -7.65 11.33 -16.50
C SER A 375 -8.33 12.52 -17.19
N MET A 376 -9.12 12.26 -18.23
CA MET A 376 -9.88 13.27 -18.93
C MET A 376 -10.98 13.87 -18.04
N GLN A 377 -11.73 13.07 -17.30
CA GLN A 377 -12.76 13.56 -16.38
C GLN A 377 -12.17 14.51 -15.34
N ILE A 378 -11.06 14.10 -14.69
CA ILE A 378 -10.38 14.92 -13.69
C ILE A 378 -9.86 16.23 -14.30
N THR A 379 -9.30 16.17 -15.51
CA THR A 379 -8.86 17.37 -16.25
C THR A 379 -10.01 18.32 -16.52
N TYR A 380 -11.18 17.79 -16.90
CA TYR A 380 -12.37 18.62 -17.10
C TYR A 380 -12.91 19.18 -15.78
N GLN A 381 -12.95 18.40 -14.70
CA GLN A 381 -13.36 18.86 -13.37
C GLN A 381 -12.50 20.04 -12.90
N ARG A 382 -11.17 19.93 -13.02
CA ARG A 382 -10.24 21.01 -12.66
C ARG A 382 -10.46 22.27 -13.50
N LYS A 383 -10.69 22.11 -14.82
CA LYS A 383 -11.02 23.25 -15.71
C LYS A 383 -12.36 23.86 -15.37
N MET A 384 -13.34 23.03 -14.97
CA MET A 384 -14.66 23.50 -14.58
C MET A 384 -14.63 24.40 -13.34
N ALA A 385 -13.70 24.21 -12.42
CA ALA A 385 -13.56 25.09 -11.26
C ALA A 385 -13.45 26.58 -11.67
N ASN A 386 -12.78 26.87 -12.79
CA ASN A 386 -12.61 28.22 -13.32
C ASN A 386 -13.88 28.80 -13.98
N TYR A 387 -14.92 27.98 -14.15
CA TYR A 387 -16.20 28.42 -14.74
C TYR A 387 -17.22 28.86 -13.68
N TYR A 388 -16.86 28.78 -12.39
CA TYR A 388 -17.74 29.16 -11.28
C TYR A 388 -17.21 30.39 -10.57
N ASP A 389 -18.14 31.27 -10.15
CA ASP A 389 -17.82 32.42 -9.28
C ASP A 389 -17.73 32.00 -7.80
N SER A 390 -17.43 32.97 -6.95
CA SER A 390 -17.34 32.77 -5.48
C SER A 390 -18.68 32.37 -4.83
N GLN A 391 -19.80 32.52 -5.52
CA GLN A 391 -21.13 32.10 -5.09
C GLN A 391 -21.51 30.72 -5.65
N GLY A 392 -20.59 30.05 -6.39
CA GLY A 392 -20.81 28.77 -7.00
C GLY A 392 -21.68 28.78 -8.25
N ARG A 393 -21.93 29.96 -8.87
CA ARG A 393 -22.71 30.09 -10.09
C ARG A 393 -21.81 29.93 -11.32
N LEU A 394 -22.36 29.30 -12.35
CA LEU A 394 -21.71 29.14 -13.65
C LEU A 394 -21.58 30.49 -14.34
N THR A 395 -20.37 30.99 -14.59
CA THR A 395 -20.09 32.31 -15.14
C THR A 395 -20.23 32.40 -16.65
N GLN A 396 -20.00 31.29 -17.36
CA GLN A 396 -20.08 31.17 -18.80
C GLN A 396 -20.49 29.77 -19.24
N TYR A 397 -21.17 29.69 -20.38
CA TYR A 397 -21.60 28.39 -20.92
C TYR A 397 -20.41 27.65 -21.56
N PRO A 398 -20.08 26.38 -21.13
CA PRO A 398 -18.92 25.67 -21.64
C PRO A 398 -19.08 25.28 -23.12
N THR A 399 -18.03 25.44 -23.91
CA THR A 399 -18.03 25.08 -25.34
C THR A 399 -17.85 23.58 -25.57
N LYS A 400 -17.10 22.88 -24.70
CA LYS A 400 -16.84 21.44 -24.82
C LYS A 400 -17.98 20.63 -24.21
N ARG A 401 -18.49 19.64 -24.97
CA ARG A 401 -19.62 18.80 -24.56
C ARG A 401 -19.45 18.16 -23.16
N PRO A 402 -18.30 17.52 -22.80
CA PRO A 402 -18.14 16.96 -21.46
C PRO A 402 -18.29 18.00 -20.35
N MET A 403 -17.73 19.18 -20.52
CA MET A 403 -17.86 20.28 -19.55
C MET A 403 -19.29 20.80 -19.46
N ARG A 404 -20.03 20.84 -20.60
CA ARG A 404 -21.46 21.20 -20.58
C ARG A 404 -22.27 20.20 -19.77
N VAL A 405 -22.07 18.91 -20.02
CA VAL A 405 -22.76 17.84 -19.26
C VAL A 405 -22.49 18.03 -17.77
N MET A 406 -21.22 18.18 -17.35
CA MET A 406 -20.88 18.39 -15.94
C MET A 406 -21.54 19.63 -15.33
N ALA A 407 -21.52 20.76 -16.04
CA ALA A 407 -22.14 22.01 -15.57
C ALA A 407 -23.66 21.86 -15.42
N LEU A 408 -24.31 21.24 -16.40
CA LEU A 408 -25.75 21.06 -16.40
C LEU A 408 -26.24 20.01 -15.43
N THR A 409 -25.46 18.93 -15.19
CA THR A 409 -25.74 17.95 -14.14
C THR A 409 -25.71 18.63 -12.77
N LYS A 410 -24.69 19.46 -12.49
CA LYS A 410 -24.61 20.20 -11.23
C LYS A 410 -25.83 21.12 -11.01
N ILE A 411 -26.37 21.72 -12.08
CA ILE A 411 -27.61 22.51 -12.00
C ILE A 411 -28.82 21.58 -11.79
N ALA A 412 -28.85 20.41 -12.44
CA ALA A 412 -29.92 19.43 -12.27
C ALA A 412 -29.99 18.88 -10.82
N ASP A 413 -28.86 18.79 -10.13
CA ASP A 413 -28.80 18.36 -8.73
C ASP A 413 -29.52 19.32 -7.77
N CYS A 414 -29.81 20.56 -8.20
CA CYS A 414 -30.60 21.51 -7.44
C CYS A 414 -32.14 21.27 -7.53
N PHE A 415 -32.55 20.29 -8.34
CA PHE A 415 -33.94 19.89 -8.46
C PHE A 415 -34.19 18.63 -7.60
N GLU A 416 -35.26 18.64 -6.79
CA GLU A 416 -35.69 17.48 -6.01
C GLU A 416 -36.20 16.38 -6.96
N LEU A 417 -35.88 15.14 -6.65
CA LEU A 417 -36.44 13.97 -7.33
C LEU A 417 -37.96 13.87 -7.01
N ASP A 418 -38.71 13.30 -7.93
CA ASP A 418 -40.16 13.06 -7.81
C ASP A 418 -41.05 14.33 -7.62
N ARG A 419 -40.46 15.51 -7.77
CA ARG A 419 -41.17 16.78 -7.72
C ARG A 419 -41.44 17.32 -9.14
N LYS A 420 -42.65 17.82 -9.36
CA LYS A 420 -43.00 18.59 -10.58
C LYS A 420 -42.81 20.06 -10.37
N TYR A 421 -42.25 20.75 -11.37
CA TYR A 421 -41.94 22.15 -11.39
C TYR A 421 -42.68 22.84 -12.55
N THR A 422 -43.14 24.04 -12.35
CA THR A 422 -43.57 24.91 -13.42
C THR A 422 -42.35 25.48 -14.16
N GLU A 423 -42.54 25.96 -15.39
CA GLU A 423 -41.46 26.63 -16.14
C GLU A 423 -40.84 27.81 -15.35
N LYS A 424 -41.67 28.55 -14.62
CA LYS A 424 -41.23 29.69 -13.79
C LYS A 424 -40.30 29.25 -12.65
N GLU A 425 -40.62 28.15 -11.99
CA GLU A 425 -39.77 27.55 -10.94
C GLU A 425 -38.45 27.01 -11.52
N VAL A 426 -38.50 26.31 -12.66
CA VAL A 426 -37.28 25.86 -13.37
C VAL A 426 -36.38 27.04 -13.72
N ASN A 427 -36.92 28.07 -14.30
CA ASN A 427 -36.16 29.27 -14.66
C ASN A 427 -35.57 29.96 -13.41
N ALA A 428 -36.28 29.99 -12.30
CA ALA A 428 -35.79 30.56 -11.05
C ALA A 428 -34.59 29.79 -10.51
N ILE A 429 -34.65 28.41 -10.49
CA ILE A 429 -33.53 27.55 -10.07
C ILE A 429 -32.33 27.72 -10.98
N ILE A 430 -32.52 27.70 -12.30
CA ILE A 430 -31.44 27.94 -13.27
C ILE A 430 -30.79 29.30 -13.03
N LYS A 431 -31.60 30.38 -12.89
CA LYS A 431 -31.13 31.76 -12.67
C LYS A 431 -30.27 31.89 -11.41
N GLN A 432 -30.55 31.12 -10.35
CA GLN A 432 -29.76 31.10 -9.12
C GLN A 432 -28.37 30.46 -9.32
N ASN A 433 -28.26 29.59 -10.32
CA ASN A 433 -27.04 28.77 -10.56
C ASN A 433 -26.17 29.27 -11.73
N ILE A 434 -26.60 30.32 -12.47
CA ILE A 434 -25.82 30.91 -13.55
C ILE A 434 -25.64 32.43 -13.34
N ALA A 435 -24.50 32.96 -13.80
CA ALA A 435 -24.18 34.38 -13.76
C ALA A 435 -24.39 35.11 -15.13
N PHE A 436 -24.78 34.37 -16.16
CA PHE A 436 -25.13 34.91 -17.50
C PHE A 436 -26.64 34.85 -17.73
N SER A 437 -27.13 35.48 -18.81
CA SER A 437 -28.56 35.76 -18.98
C SER A 437 -29.36 34.68 -19.73
N ASP A 438 -28.71 33.72 -20.42
CA ASP A 438 -29.39 32.76 -21.31
C ASP A 438 -29.93 31.53 -20.58
N ILE A 439 -31.01 31.74 -19.82
CA ILE A 439 -31.71 30.69 -19.06
C ILE A 439 -32.34 29.66 -20.01
N GLU A 440 -32.84 30.12 -21.15
CA GLU A 440 -33.56 29.29 -22.13
C GLU A 440 -32.62 28.28 -22.78
N LEU A 441 -31.39 28.68 -23.09
CA LEU A 441 -30.33 27.78 -23.57
C LEU A 441 -30.08 26.65 -22.55
N VAL A 442 -29.86 27.03 -21.31
CA VAL A 442 -29.57 26.05 -20.22
C VAL A 442 -30.72 25.06 -20.06
N ARG A 443 -31.97 25.57 -19.97
CA ARG A 443 -33.16 24.72 -19.84
C ARG A 443 -33.33 23.76 -21.03
N ARG A 444 -33.16 24.25 -22.27
CA ARG A 444 -33.27 23.44 -23.49
C ARG A 444 -32.21 22.35 -23.53
N GLU A 445 -30.95 22.67 -23.20
CA GLU A 445 -29.86 21.72 -23.18
C GLU A 445 -30.03 20.64 -22.07
N MET A 446 -30.51 21.04 -20.87
CA MET A 446 -30.83 20.06 -19.80
C MET A 446 -31.93 19.11 -20.24
N PHE A 447 -32.90 19.54 -20.99
CA PHE A 447 -33.91 18.64 -21.58
C PHE A 447 -33.32 17.72 -22.65
N GLN A 448 -32.49 18.25 -23.56
CA GLN A 448 -31.81 17.44 -24.60
C GLN A 448 -30.89 16.38 -24.02
N LEU A 449 -30.23 16.67 -22.91
CA LEU A 449 -29.37 15.75 -22.19
C LEU A 449 -30.15 14.80 -21.28
N LYS A 450 -31.48 14.86 -21.26
CA LYS A 450 -32.35 14.05 -20.39
C LYS A 450 -32.05 14.24 -18.88
N LEU A 451 -31.58 15.41 -18.49
CA LEU A 451 -31.43 15.81 -17.09
C LEU A 451 -32.75 16.34 -16.52
N LEU A 452 -33.59 16.91 -17.37
CA LEU A 452 -34.96 17.31 -17.06
C LEU A 452 -35.93 16.67 -18.05
N GLY A 453 -37.02 16.15 -17.54
CA GLY A 453 -38.22 15.77 -18.31
C GLY A 453 -39.23 16.89 -18.36
N ARG A 454 -40.14 16.92 -19.35
CA ARG A 454 -41.25 17.85 -19.42
C ARG A 454 -42.47 17.25 -20.11
N LEU A 455 -43.66 17.75 -19.82
CA LEU A 455 -44.85 17.51 -20.59
C LEU A 455 -44.78 18.23 -21.97
N ARG A 456 -45.48 17.70 -22.97
CA ARG A 456 -45.46 18.24 -24.36
C ARG A 456 -45.91 19.70 -24.42
N ASP A 457 -46.85 20.09 -23.56
CA ASP A 457 -47.39 21.45 -23.45
C ASP A 457 -46.52 22.42 -22.61
N GLY A 458 -45.42 21.86 -21.99
CA GLY A 458 -44.52 22.66 -21.14
C GLY A 458 -45.11 23.03 -19.76
N SER A 459 -46.25 22.48 -19.37
CA SER A 459 -46.92 22.83 -18.11
C SER A 459 -46.23 22.26 -16.87
N ALA A 460 -45.44 21.20 -17.02
CA ALA A 460 -44.69 20.60 -15.93
C ALA A 460 -43.34 20.05 -16.37
N TYR A 461 -42.35 20.21 -15.50
CA TYR A 461 -40.99 19.69 -15.62
C TYR A 461 -40.67 18.83 -14.38
N TRP A 462 -39.75 17.90 -14.52
CA TRP A 462 -39.21 17.09 -13.41
C TRP A 462 -37.75 16.75 -13.67
N ARG A 463 -37.02 16.40 -12.61
CA ARG A 463 -35.68 15.86 -12.75
C ARG A 463 -35.79 14.40 -13.21
N GLU A 464 -35.06 14.02 -14.24
CA GLU A 464 -34.90 12.62 -14.65
C GLU A 464 -33.91 11.91 -13.69
N GLN A 465 -34.07 10.57 -13.53
CA GLN A 465 -33.22 9.78 -12.67
C GLN A 465 -31.86 9.51 -13.32
#